data_6d6bdbc9aec4f44fa3b76f7f3137fce1
#
_entry.id   6d6bdbc9aec4f44fa3b76f7f3137fce1
#
_cell.length_a   1.000
_cell.length_b   1.000
_cell.length_c   1.000
_cell.angle_alpha   90.00
_cell.angle_beta   90.00
_cell.angle_gamma   90.00
#
_symmetry.space_group_name_H-M   'P 1'
#
loop_
_entity.id
_entity.type
_entity.pdbx_description
1 polymer ?
#
loop_
_entity_poly.entity_id
_entity_poly.type
_entity_poly.pdbx_seq_one_letter_code
_entity_poly.pdbx_strand_id
1 'polypeptide(L)'
;GRRGPLQAQFSNVELREMGFLDNAYPVLDPAQLPAAVPEEVAAQRSARDLRLIERNLETLREFSQVEPKGREKRIHFSFFANPVEILGGDRVEGLRLEKTVVDADERCVGTGEFFEVECGLVIPAIGYYSEPIDGVPFERGRSVSEDGRIEPGLYSVGWVKRGPSGVIGTNKPDGDAAAEQICTDCPSGEKPGREALLDILRERGSRWLSFEDWKRIEAAEVAAATNGAPRRKFPTIEEMLAVVDRANS
;
A
#
# COMPACT_ATOMS: atom_id res chain seq x y z
N GLY A 1 -15.95 4.16 -2.55
CA GLY A 1 -14.97 5.24 -2.77
C GLY A 1 -15.62 6.54 -3.19
N ARG A 2 -15.05 7.67 -2.76
CA ARG A 2 -15.62 9.01 -3.04
C ARG A 2 -15.56 9.45 -4.52
N ARG A 3 -14.73 8.80 -5.34
CA ARG A 3 -14.66 9.02 -6.79
C ARG A 3 -15.17 7.82 -7.55
N GLY A 4 -15.25 7.94 -8.87
CA GLY A 4 -15.72 6.89 -9.75
C GLY A 4 -14.69 5.79 -10.01
N PRO A 5 -15.10 4.75 -10.75
CA PRO A 5 -14.25 3.61 -11.11
C PRO A 5 -13.05 4.02 -11.99
N LEU A 6 -13.16 5.11 -12.74
CA LEU A 6 -12.07 5.64 -13.60
C LEU A 6 -10.89 6.21 -12.80
N GLN A 7 -11.14 6.68 -11.58
CA GLN A 7 -10.15 7.25 -10.67
C GLN A 7 -9.69 6.25 -9.60
N ALA A 8 -10.24 5.03 -9.59
CA ALA A 8 -9.87 3.99 -8.64
C ALA A 8 -8.45 3.45 -8.93
N GLN A 9 -7.67 3.29 -7.87
CA GLN A 9 -6.25 2.92 -7.95
C GLN A 9 -6.04 1.43 -7.63
N PHE A 10 -6.88 0.57 -8.18
CA PHE A 10 -6.69 -0.87 -8.03
C PHE A 10 -5.52 -1.36 -8.90
N SER A 11 -4.68 -2.24 -8.37
CA SER A 11 -3.98 -3.17 -9.25
C SER A 11 -5.02 -4.19 -9.79
N ASN A 12 -4.97 -4.51 -11.07
CA ASN A 12 -5.95 -5.43 -11.65
C ASN A 12 -5.84 -6.85 -11.04
N VAL A 13 -4.66 -7.23 -10.58
CA VAL A 13 -4.44 -8.54 -9.92
C VAL A 13 -5.23 -8.59 -8.61
N GLU A 14 -5.03 -7.61 -7.72
CA GLU A 14 -5.74 -7.54 -6.43
C GLU A 14 -7.26 -7.38 -6.60
N LEU A 15 -7.70 -6.60 -7.59
CA LEU A 15 -9.12 -6.47 -7.89
C LEU A 15 -9.74 -7.83 -8.28
N ARG A 16 -9.09 -8.58 -9.16
CA ARG A 16 -9.57 -9.89 -9.61
C ARG A 16 -9.63 -10.92 -8.49
N GLU A 17 -8.72 -10.85 -7.52
CA GLU A 17 -8.71 -11.76 -6.35
C GLU A 17 -10.03 -11.72 -5.57
N MET A 18 -10.72 -10.57 -5.54
CA MET A 18 -12.04 -10.46 -4.90
C MET A 18 -13.10 -11.37 -5.55
N GLY A 19 -12.91 -11.76 -6.80
CA GLY A 19 -13.81 -12.70 -7.52
C GLY A 19 -13.59 -14.18 -7.18
N PHE A 20 -12.44 -14.52 -6.60
CA PHE A 20 -12.00 -15.90 -6.34
C PHE A 20 -12.14 -16.35 -4.88
N LEU A 21 -12.74 -15.54 -4.02
CA LEU A 21 -12.92 -15.88 -2.62
C LEU A 21 -13.94 -17.02 -2.45
N ASP A 22 -13.62 -17.99 -1.61
CA ASP A 22 -14.44 -19.20 -1.40
C ASP A 22 -15.82 -18.89 -0.82
N ASN A 23 -15.91 -17.97 0.15
CA ASN A 23 -17.11 -17.68 0.92
C ASN A 23 -17.75 -16.32 0.61
N ALA A 24 -17.16 -15.54 -0.29
CA ALA A 24 -17.63 -14.20 -0.61
C ALA A 24 -17.65 -13.96 -2.12
N TYR A 25 -18.53 -13.08 -2.58
CA TYR A 25 -18.60 -12.68 -3.98
C TYR A 25 -18.77 -11.18 -4.12
N PRO A 26 -18.22 -10.56 -5.18
CA PRO A 26 -18.37 -9.15 -5.45
C PRO A 26 -19.80 -8.81 -5.88
N VAL A 27 -20.27 -7.64 -5.44
CA VAL A 27 -21.55 -7.04 -5.82
C VAL A 27 -21.30 -5.59 -6.21
N LEU A 28 -21.75 -5.22 -7.38
CA LEU A 28 -21.60 -3.87 -7.92
C LEU A 28 -22.84 -3.49 -8.72
N ASP A 29 -23.35 -2.27 -8.49
CA ASP A 29 -24.40 -1.68 -9.32
C ASP A 29 -23.82 -1.28 -10.68
N PRO A 30 -24.28 -1.90 -11.79
CA PRO A 30 -23.79 -1.58 -13.13
C PRO A 30 -24.03 -0.13 -13.54
N ALA A 31 -24.98 0.57 -12.93
CA ALA A 31 -25.25 1.98 -13.20
C ALA A 31 -24.07 2.91 -12.78
N GLN A 32 -23.19 2.42 -11.91
CA GLN A 32 -21.98 3.15 -11.50
C GLN A 32 -20.81 3.01 -12.49
N LEU A 33 -20.94 2.14 -13.49
CA LEU A 33 -19.91 1.88 -14.47
C LEU A 33 -20.15 2.65 -15.77
N PRO A 34 -19.16 3.38 -16.29
CA PRO A 34 -19.25 3.99 -17.60
C PRO A 34 -19.24 2.92 -18.70
N ALA A 35 -19.93 3.17 -19.80
CA ALA A 35 -19.92 2.28 -20.96
C ALA A 35 -18.53 2.16 -21.61
N ALA A 36 -17.76 3.26 -21.62
CA ALA A 36 -16.39 3.32 -22.09
C ALA A 36 -15.63 4.39 -21.29
N VAL A 37 -14.30 4.41 -21.42
CA VAL A 37 -13.48 5.54 -20.90
C VAL A 37 -13.77 6.76 -21.77
N PRO A 38 -14.22 7.90 -21.21
CA PRO A 38 -14.44 9.12 -21.96
C PRO A 38 -13.15 9.62 -22.60
N GLU A 39 -13.25 10.23 -23.78
CA GLU A 39 -12.08 10.72 -24.53
C GLU A 39 -11.27 11.77 -23.74
N GLU A 40 -11.97 12.62 -22.96
CA GLU A 40 -11.34 13.65 -22.13
C GLU A 40 -10.47 13.01 -21.03
N VAL A 41 -10.93 11.89 -20.45
CA VAL A 41 -10.17 11.13 -19.45
C VAL A 41 -9.01 10.40 -20.11
N ALA A 42 -9.24 9.77 -21.26
CA ALA A 42 -8.21 9.05 -22.00
C ALA A 42 -7.05 9.96 -22.43
N ALA A 43 -7.35 11.19 -22.88
CA ALA A 43 -6.36 12.16 -23.31
C ALA A 43 -5.40 12.60 -22.19
N GLN A 44 -5.82 12.49 -20.93
CA GLN A 44 -5.03 12.90 -19.75
C GLN A 44 -4.21 11.74 -19.15
N ARG A 45 -4.27 10.54 -19.73
CA ARG A 45 -3.62 9.33 -19.19
C ARG A 45 -2.49 8.84 -20.08
N SER A 46 -1.49 8.25 -19.44
CA SER A 46 -0.49 7.47 -20.18
C SER A 46 -1.14 6.22 -20.80
N ALA A 47 -0.57 5.72 -21.89
CA ALA A 47 -1.05 4.48 -22.51
C ALA A 47 -1.03 3.27 -21.54
N ARG A 48 -0.16 3.30 -20.54
CA ARG A 48 -0.09 2.27 -19.47
C ARG A 48 -1.28 2.38 -18.52
N ASP A 49 -1.57 3.61 -18.06
CA ASP A 49 -2.64 3.86 -17.11
C ASP A 49 -4.01 3.61 -17.76
N LEU A 50 -4.17 4.02 -19.02
CA LEU A 50 -5.38 3.76 -19.77
C LEU A 50 -5.67 2.24 -19.88
N ARG A 51 -4.67 1.44 -20.24
CA ARG A 51 -4.82 -0.03 -20.27
C ARG A 51 -5.16 -0.62 -18.90
N LEU A 52 -4.68 -0.04 -17.81
CA LEU A 52 -5.05 -0.47 -16.45
C LEU A 52 -6.50 -0.14 -16.14
N ILE A 53 -6.94 1.08 -16.43
CA ILE A 53 -8.33 1.53 -16.25
C ILE A 53 -9.28 0.62 -17.05
N GLU A 54 -9.00 0.35 -18.31
CA GLU A 54 -9.82 -0.52 -19.18
C GLU A 54 -9.97 -1.92 -18.60
N ARG A 55 -8.84 -2.55 -18.17
CA ARG A 55 -8.87 -3.86 -17.53
C ARG A 55 -9.65 -3.87 -16.21
N ASN A 56 -9.51 -2.81 -15.42
CA ASN A 56 -10.26 -2.71 -14.17
C ASN A 56 -11.76 -2.55 -14.43
N LEU A 57 -12.15 -1.76 -15.43
CA LEU A 57 -13.55 -1.64 -15.85
C LEU A 57 -14.14 -2.97 -16.35
N GLU A 58 -13.37 -3.75 -17.10
CA GLU A 58 -13.75 -5.08 -17.55
C GLU A 58 -14.02 -5.99 -16.35
N THR A 59 -13.10 -6.08 -15.40
CA THR A 59 -13.27 -6.85 -14.15
C THR A 59 -14.46 -6.37 -13.34
N LEU A 60 -14.68 -5.06 -13.22
CA LEU A 60 -15.83 -4.52 -12.49
C LEU A 60 -17.17 -4.83 -13.20
N ARG A 61 -17.19 -4.86 -14.54
CA ARG A 61 -18.38 -5.32 -15.28
C ARG A 61 -18.65 -6.80 -15.05
N GLU A 62 -17.62 -7.65 -15.04
CA GLU A 62 -17.77 -9.05 -14.63
C GLU A 62 -18.37 -9.15 -13.22
N PHE A 63 -17.89 -8.34 -12.28
CA PHE A 63 -18.40 -8.31 -10.89
C PHE A 63 -19.88 -7.92 -10.81
N SER A 64 -20.35 -7.04 -11.66
CA SER A 64 -21.77 -6.65 -11.70
C SER A 64 -22.71 -7.79 -12.17
N GLN A 65 -22.14 -8.87 -12.72
CA GLN A 65 -22.88 -10.02 -13.27
C GLN A 65 -22.64 -11.32 -12.47
N VAL A 66 -21.84 -11.24 -11.39
CA VAL A 66 -21.49 -12.42 -10.59
C VAL A 66 -22.70 -12.95 -9.83
N GLU A 67 -22.97 -14.24 -9.99
CA GLU A 67 -23.97 -14.94 -9.19
C GLU A 67 -23.38 -15.49 -7.88
N PRO A 68 -24.19 -15.60 -6.83
CA PRO A 68 -23.74 -16.10 -5.51
C PRO A 68 -23.09 -17.49 -5.54
N LYS A 69 -23.64 -18.43 -6.30
CA LYS A 69 -23.17 -19.84 -6.41
C LYS A 69 -22.91 -20.52 -5.04
N GLY A 70 -23.81 -20.27 -4.07
CA GLY A 70 -23.70 -20.83 -2.73
C GLY A 70 -22.77 -20.06 -1.75
N ARG A 71 -22.15 -18.97 -2.18
CA ARG A 71 -21.36 -18.08 -1.29
C ARG A 71 -22.32 -17.17 -0.51
N GLU A 72 -22.09 -17.04 0.79
CA GLU A 72 -23.00 -16.33 1.68
C GLU A 72 -22.66 -14.86 1.86
N LYS A 73 -21.37 -14.52 1.79
CA LYS A 73 -20.85 -13.16 2.05
C LYS A 73 -20.77 -12.33 0.78
N ARG A 74 -21.03 -11.03 0.91
CA ARG A 74 -21.02 -10.08 -0.19
C ARG A 74 -19.90 -9.04 0.01
N ILE A 75 -19.23 -8.67 -1.06
CA ILE A 75 -18.28 -7.56 -1.10
C ILE A 75 -18.89 -6.48 -1.98
N HIS A 76 -19.51 -5.48 -1.37
CA HIS A 76 -20.11 -4.37 -2.11
C HIS A 76 -19.06 -3.34 -2.53
N PHE A 77 -18.95 -3.10 -3.83
CA PHE A 77 -18.20 -1.98 -4.37
C PHE A 77 -19.15 -0.80 -4.55
N SER A 78 -18.88 0.30 -3.86
CA SER A 78 -19.66 1.53 -3.96
C SER A 78 -18.74 2.67 -4.38
N PHE A 79 -19.00 3.22 -5.55
CA PHE A 79 -18.34 4.42 -6.07
C PHE A 79 -19.21 5.65 -5.82
N PHE A 80 -18.65 6.83 -5.99
CA PHE A 80 -19.33 8.12 -5.79
C PHE A 80 -19.99 8.23 -4.40
N ALA A 81 -19.32 7.70 -3.37
CA ALA A 81 -19.80 7.64 -2.01
C ALA A 81 -18.69 8.15 -1.07
N ASN A 82 -18.89 9.33 -0.50
CA ASN A 82 -17.96 9.98 0.43
C ASN A 82 -18.42 9.75 1.87
N PRO A 83 -17.67 9.03 2.71
CA PRO A 83 -17.99 8.91 4.13
C PRO A 83 -17.94 10.26 4.83
N VAL A 84 -19.00 10.63 5.54
CA VAL A 84 -19.11 11.92 6.24
C VAL A 84 -19.30 11.78 7.73
N GLU A 85 -19.91 10.67 8.19
CA GLU A 85 -20.19 10.48 9.61
C GLU A 85 -20.26 9.00 9.97
N ILE A 86 -19.65 8.61 11.09
CA ILE A 86 -19.85 7.29 11.69
C ILE A 86 -21.03 7.40 12.66
N LEU A 87 -22.03 6.54 12.47
CA LEU A 87 -23.25 6.51 13.26
C LEU A 87 -23.14 5.51 14.41
N GLY A 88 -23.78 5.84 15.53
CA GLY A 88 -23.84 5.05 16.74
C GLY A 88 -23.39 5.81 17.98
N GLY A 89 -23.53 5.19 19.14
CA GLY A 89 -23.10 5.73 20.44
C GLY A 89 -21.81 5.05 20.91
N ASP A 90 -21.96 4.07 21.81
CA ASP A 90 -20.81 3.33 22.36
C ASP A 90 -20.18 2.33 21.36
N ARG A 91 -20.83 2.08 20.26
CA ARG A 91 -20.37 1.20 19.17
C ARG A 91 -20.78 1.76 17.82
N VAL A 92 -20.08 1.32 16.77
CA VAL A 92 -20.44 1.63 15.40
C VAL A 92 -21.74 0.89 15.04
N GLU A 93 -22.72 1.62 14.51
CA GLU A 93 -24.01 1.09 14.06
C GLU A 93 -24.24 1.36 12.57
N GLY A 94 -23.54 2.33 12.00
CA GLY A 94 -23.65 2.66 10.59
C GLY A 94 -22.64 3.69 10.13
N LEU A 95 -22.72 3.98 8.85
CA LEU A 95 -21.91 4.99 8.17
C LEU A 95 -22.84 5.83 7.29
N ARG A 96 -22.82 7.15 7.48
CA ARG A 96 -23.49 8.09 6.59
C ARG A 96 -22.53 8.50 5.48
N LEU A 97 -23.00 8.42 4.25
CA LEU A 97 -22.26 8.75 3.05
C LEU A 97 -22.99 9.84 2.25
N GLU A 98 -22.22 10.74 1.67
CA GLU A 98 -22.71 11.71 0.71
C GLU A 98 -22.48 11.17 -0.70
N LYS A 99 -23.50 11.25 -1.57
CA LYS A 99 -23.30 11.02 -2.99
C LYS A 99 -22.43 12.10 -3.59
N THR A 100 -21.54 11.71 -4.47
CA THR A 100 -20.58 12.61 -5.08
C THR A 100 -20.60 12.50 -6.60
N VAL A 101 -20.08 13.53 -7.24
CA VAL A 101 -19.75 13.56 -8.67
C VAL A 101 -18.28 13.90 -8.83
N VAL A 102 -17.73 13.61 -9.99
CA VAL A 102 -16.37 13.99 -10.38
C VAL A 102 -16.48 15.13 -11.40
N ASP A 103 -15.89 16.27 -11.11
CA ASP A 103 -15.86 17.41 -12.02
C ASP A 103 -14.82 17.24 -13.15
N ALA A 104 -14.75 18.24 -14.03
CA ALA A 104 -13.81 18.24 -15.16
C ALA A 104 -12.33 18.23 -14.74
N ASP A 105 -12.03 18.70 -13.53
CA ASP A 105 -10.67 18.67 -12.94
C ASP A 105 -10.39 17.37 -12.17
N GLU A 106 -11.24 16.35 -12.30
CA GLU A 106 -11.21 15.08 -11.55
C GLU A 106 -11.33 15.25 -10.03
N ARG A 107 -11.89 16.35 -9.55
CA ARG A 107 -12.16 16.57 -8.14
C ARG A 107 -13.50 15.95 -7.75
N CYS A 108 -13.53 15.42 -6.54
CA CYS A 108 -14.74 14.89 -5.95
C CYS A 108 -15.56 16.06 -5.36
N VAL A 109 -16.80 16.20 -5.82
CA VAL A 109 -17.74 17.23 -5.36
C VAL A 109 -18.96 16.56 -4.77
N GLY A 110 -19.35 16.96 -3.54
CA GLY A 110 -20.57 16.50 -2.88
C GLY A 110 -21.82 17.03 -3.57
N THR A 111 -22.87 16.22 -3.60
CA THR A 111 -24.16 16.60 -4.21
C THR A 111 -25.16 17.15 -3.19
N GLY A 112 -24.87 17.01 -1.89
CA GLY A 112 -25.83 17.29 -0.81
C GLY A 112 -26.87 16.18 -0.60
N GLU A 113 -26.80 15.07 -1.35
CA GLU A 113 -27.63 13.88 -1.14
C GLU A 113 -26.90 12.87 -0.26
N PHE A 114 -27.57 12.38 0.78
CA PHE A 114 -27.00 11.44 1.72
C PHE A 114 -27.74 10.12 1.73
N PHE A 115 -27.03 9.06 2.11
CA PHE A 115 -27.56 7.75 2.39
C PHE A 115 -26.78 7.09 3.51
N GLU A 116 -27.36 6.05 4.13
CA GLU A 116 -26.75 5.36 5.26
C GLU A 116 -26.55 3.88 4.92
N VAL A 117 -25.49 3.31 5.49
CA VAL A 117 -25.17 1.88 5.41
C VAL A 117 -25.01 1.36 6.82
N GLU A 118 -25.80 0.38 7.19
CA GLU A 118 -25.65 -0.32 8.47
C GLU A 118 -24.33 -1.10 8.50
N CYS A 119 -23.53 -0.88 9.53
CA CYS A 119 -22.27 -1.62 9.72
C CYS A 119 -21.86 -1.62 11.19
N GLY A 120 -21.19 -2.66 11.64
CA GLY A 120 -20.65 -2.79 12.99
C GLY A 120 -19.14 -2.48 13.10
N LEU A 121 -18.49 -2.20 11.98
CA LEU A 121 -17.05 -1.89 11.93
C LEU A 121 -16.75 -1.00 10.74
N VAL A 122 -15.95 0.05 10.95
CA VAL A 122 -15.40 0.90 9.91
C VAL A 122 -13.88 0.81 9.94
N ILE A 123 -13.29 0.44 8.80
CA ILE A 123 -11.83 0.35 8.62
C ILE A 123 -11.41 1.40 7.60
N PRO A 124 -10.77 2.51 8.00
CA PRO A 124 -10.27 3.50 7.06
C PRO A 124 -9.04 2.97 6.32
N ALA A 125 -9.11 2.92 4.99
CA ALA A 125 -8.03 2.57 4.08
C ALA A 125 -7.83 3.68 3.04
N ILE A 126 -7.75 4.93 3.51
CA ILE A 126 -7.81 6.16 2.70
C ILE A 126 -6.44 6.69 2.28
N GLY A 127 -5.37 5.94 2.55
CA GLY A 127 -3.98 6.28 2.24
C GLY A 127 -3.16 6.58 3.48
N TYR A 128 -1.93 6.97 3.25
CA TYR A 128 -0.94 7.24 4.28
C TYR A 128 -0.32 8.62 4.07
N TYR A 129 0.20 9.19 5.14
CA TYR A 129 1.15 10.29 5.11
C TYR A 129 2.43 9.82 5.79
N SER A 130 3.58 10.23 5.25
CA SER A 130 4.83 10.05 5.99
C SER A 130 4.85 11.01 7.17
N GLU A 131 5.27 10.53 8.34
CA GLU A 131 5.50 11.39 9.48
C GLU A 131 6.71 12.28 9.21
N PRO A 132 6.65 13.58 9.55
CA PRO A 132 7.81 14.47 9.43
C PRO A 132 8.98 13.95 10.25
N ILE A 133 10.18 14.09 9.70
CA ILE A 133 11.44 13.77 10.37
C ILE A 133 12.07 15.10 10.78
N ASP A 134 12.47 15.23 12.06
CA ASP A 134 13.10 16.45 12.55
C ASP A 134 14.35 16.81 11.74
N GLY A 135 14.43 18.07 11.33
CA GLY A 135 15.51 18.56 10.50
C GLY A 135 15.34 18.29 8.98
N VAL A 136 14.30 17.58 8.57
CA VAL A 136 13.99 17.34 7.15
C VAL A 136 12.85 18.24 6.72
N PRO A 137 12.98 19.03 5.63
CA PRO A 137 11.87 19.79 5.09
C PRO A 137 10.74 18.87 4.61
N PHE A 138 9.52 19.11 5.08
CA PHE A 138 8.34 18.32 4.74
C PHE A 138 7.19 19.20 4.27
N GLU A 139 6.55 18.80 3.19
CA GLU A 139 5.32 19.41 2.70
C GLU A 139 4.33 18.33 2.23
N ARG A 140 3.07 18.46 2.65
CA ARG A 140 1.97 17.57 2.23
C ARG A 140 2.28 16.07 2.37
N GLY A 141 2.95 15.69 3.46
CA GLY A 141 3.30 14.30 3.76
C GLY A 141 4.46 13.74 2.94
N ARG A 142 5.34 14.60 2.41
CA ARG A 142 6.54 14.22 1.66
C ARG A 142 7.72 15.09 2.07
N SER A 143 8.94 14.55 1.91
CA SER A 143 10.15 15.35 2.00
C SER A 143 10.22 16.30 0.79
N VAL A 144 10.63 17.54 1.04
CA VAL A 144 10.97 18.50 -0.03
C VAL A 144 12.37 18.18 -0.52
N SER A 145 12.51 17.80 -1.78
CA SER A 145 13.79 17.40 -2.36
C SER A 145 13.83 17.69 -3.87
N GLU A 146 15.00 17.92 -4.40
CA GLU A 146 15.25 17.98 -5.84
C GLU A 146 15.77 16.61 -6.30
N ASP A 147 14.94 15.86 -7.03
CA ASP A 147 15.18 14.47 -7.44
C ASP A 147 15.59 13.50 -6.32
N GLY A 148 15.21 13.79 -5.08
CA GLY A 148 15.53 13.00 -3.91
C GLY A 148 16.66 13.58 -3.07
N ARG A 149 17.41 14.54 -3.56
CA ARG A 149 18.42 15.27 -2.79
C ARG A 149 17.75 16.38 -1.99
N ILE A 150 17.87 16.31 -0.69
CA ILE A 150 17.36 17.33 0.24
C ILE A 150 18.45 18.39 0.44
N GLU A 151 19.64 17.94 0.78
CA GLU A 151 20.86 18.76 0.93
C GLU A 151 22.11 17.88 0.74
N PRO A 152 23.34 18.42 0.71
CA PRO A 152 24.54 17.63 0.60
C PRO A 152 24.65 16.57 1.71
N GLY A 153 24.65 15.30 1.32
CA GLY A 153 24.72 14.16 2.23
C GLY A 153 23.37 13.67 2.77
N LEU A 154 22.25 14.33 2.43
CA LEU A 154 20.91 13.93 2.84
C LEU A 154 20.00 13.71 1.63
N TYR A 155 19.49 12.49 1.51
CA TYR A 155 18.68 12.04 0.38
C TYR A 155 17.41 11.36 0.85
N SER A 156 16.35 11.42 0.04
CA SER A 156 15.09 10.72 0.27
C SER A 156 14.70 9.88 -0.94
N VAL A 157 14.13 8.70 -0.69
CA VAL A 157 13.67 7.76 -1.72
C VAL A 157 12.32 7.16 -1.36
N GLY A 158 11.64 6.55 -2.33
CA GLY A 158 10.41 5.82 -2.11
C GLY A 158 9.25 6.70 -1.63
N TRP A 159 8.48 6.20 -0.68
CA TRP A 159 7.26 6.88 -0.24
C TRP A 159 7.50 8.21 0.46
N VAL A 160 8.61 8.35 1.16
CA VAL A 160 8.97 9.62 1.80
C VAL A 160 9.22 10.74 0.77
N LYS A 161 9.76 10.39 -0.42
CA LYS A 161 9.98 11.30 -1.54
C LYS A 161 8.69 11.55 -2.34
N ARG A 162 8.00 10.49 -2.75
CA ARG A 162 6.90 10.54 -3.73
C ARG A 162 5.50 10.61 -3.10
N GLY A 163 5.37 10.31 -1.83
CA GLY A 163 4.13 9.94 -1.20
C GLY A 163 3.84 8.43 -1.34
N PRO A 164 2.83 7.90 -0.63
CA PRO A 164 2.52 6.46 -0.56
C PRO A 164 1.85 5.97 -1.84
N SER A 165 2.63 5.84 -2.90
CA SER A 165 2.19 5.35 -4.20
C SER A 165 3.13 4.27 -4.73
N GLY A 166 2.57 3.31 -5.45
CA GLY A 166 3.27 2.18 -6.03
C GLY A 166 3.57 1.05 -5.04
N VAL A 167 4.16 -0.01 -5.56
CA VAL A 167 4.54 -1.24 -4.85
C VAL A 167 6.06 -1.34 -4.70
N ILE A 168 6.57 -2.38 -4.04
CA ILE A 168 8.01 -2.60 -3.83
C ILE A 168 8.80 -2.45 -5.15
N GLY A 169 8.32 -3.04 -6.24
CA GLY A 169 8.98 -2.97 -7.55
C GLY A 169 9.12 -1.55 -8.12
N THR A 170 8.26 -0.61 -7.75
CA THR A 170 8.37 0.81 -8.18
C THR A 170 9.37 1.59 -7.35
N ASN A 171 9.75 1.10 -6.17
CA ASN A 171 10.73 1.75 -5.31
C ASN A 171 12.17 1.41 -5.72
N LYS A 172 12.40 0.29 -6.41
CA LYS A 172 13.73 -0.13 -6.85
C LYS A 172 14.41 0.89 -7.76
N PRO A 173 13.81 1.33 -8.89
CA PRO A 173 14.42 2.36 -9.73
C PRO A 173 14.69 3.69 -9.01
N ASP A 174 13.84 4.04 -8.04
CA ASP A 174 14.01 5.23 -7.22
C ASP A 174 15.26 5.11 -6.30
N GLY A 175 15.47 3.92 -5.76
CA GLY A 175 16.67 3.59 -5.00
C GLY A 175 17.94 3.57 -5.85
N ASP A 176 17.87 2.99 -7.05
CA ASP A 176 19.00 2.93 -7.99
C ASP A 176 19.44 4.35 -8.41
N ALA A 177 18.48 5.22 -8.77
CA ALA A 177 18.77 6.62 -9.11
C ALA A 177 19.39 7.40 -7.95
N ALA A 178 18.89 7.21 -6.73
CA ALA A 178 19.47 7.85 -5.55
C ALA A 178 20.89 7.34 -5.25
N ALA A 179 21.15 6.04 -5.44
CA ALA A 179 22.47 5.47 -5.25
C ALA A 179 23.49 6.06 -6.24
N GLU A 180 23.12 6.21 -7.52
CA GLU A 180 23.96 6.86 -8.54
C GLU A 180 24.26 8.33 -8.17
N GLN A 181 23.23 9.06 -7.71
CA GLN A 181 23.40 10.45 -7.27
C GLN A 181 24.31 10.54 -6.05
N ILE A 182 24.14 9.68 -5.05
CA ILE A 182 25.00 9.63 -3.85
C ILE A 182 26.45 9.33 -4.24
N CYS A 183 26.69 8.39 -5.13
CA CYS A 183 28.04 8.06 -5.61
C CYS A 183 28.70 9.23 -6.32
N THR A 184 27.91 10.07 -7.01
CA THR A 184 28.41 11.26 -7.69
C THR A 184 28.70 12.40 -6.71
N ASP A 185 27.79 12.64 -5.77
CA ASP A 185 27.82 13.77 -4.85
C ASP A 185 28.77 13.55 -3.66
N CYS A 186 28.90 12.30 -3.22
CA CYS A 186 29.64 11.92 -2.02
C CYS A 186 30.83 11.00 -2.39
N PRO A 187 31.99 11.55 -2.71
CA PRO A 187 33.17 10.75 -2.93
C PRO A 187 33.59 9.99 -1.66
N SER A 188 34.37 8.93 -1.82
CA SER A 188 34.84 8.08 -0.73
C SER A 188 35.39 8.92 0.43
N GLY A 189 34.82 8.74 1.61
CA GLY A 189 35.24 9.43 2.82
C GLY A 189 36.23 8.59 3.65
N GLU A 190 36.76 9.19 4.68
CA GLU A 190 37.71 8.56 5.66
C GLU A 190 36.97 7.81 6.79
N LYS A 191 35.66 7.56 6.66
CA LYS A 191 34.90 6.84 7.69
C LYS A 191 35.42 5.40 7.80
N PRO A 192 35.65 4.89 9.03
CA PRO A 192 36.29 3.59 9.25
C PRO A 192 35.42 2.38 8.83
N GLY A 193 34.20 2.60 8.39
CA GLY A 193 33.33 1.59 7.78
C GLY A 193 32.74 0.56 8.75
N ARG A 194 32.45 -0.62 8.22
CA ARG A 194 31.69 -1.67 8.92
C ARG A 194 32.38 -2.19 10.16
N GLU A 195 33.69 -2.42 10.11
CA GLU A 195 34.41 -3.04 11.23
C GLU A 195 34.35 -2.17 12.49
N ALA A 196 34.53 -0.86 12.34
CA ALA A 196 34.42 0.06 13.49
C ALA A 196 32.97 0.09 14.06
N LEU A 197 31.96 -0.06 13.21
CA LEU A 197 30.57 -0.21 13.70
C LEU A 197 30.40 -1.49 14.52
N LEU A 198 30.95 -2.61 14.07
CA LEU A 198 30.90 -3.87 14.81
C LEU A 198 31.62 -3.79 16.15
N ASP A 199 32.74 -3.08 16.21
CA ASP A 199 33.45 -2.85 17.47
C ASP A 199 32.61 -2.03 18.46
N ILE A 200 32.00 -0.93 18.00
CA ILE A 200 31.08 -0.14 18.81
C ILE A 200 29.88 -0.99 19.32
N LEU A 201 29.33 -1.85 18.49
CA LEU A 201 28.23 -2.73 18.91
C LEU A 201 28.69 -3.73 19.98
N ARG A 202 29.89 -4.29 19.86
CA ARG A 202 30.49 -5.18 20.86
C ARG A 202 30.74 -4.47 22.18
N GLU A 203 31.31 -3.29 22.13
CA GLU A 203 31.58 -2.46 23.34
C GLU A 203 30.28 -2.09 24.07
N ARG A 204 29.21 -1.84 23.33
CA ARG A 204 27.88 -1.55 23.91
C ARG A 204 27.12 -2.78 24.38
N GLY A 205 27.67 -3.99 24.22
CA GLY A 205 26.93 -5.23 24.48
C GLY A 205 25.70 -5.42 23.64
N SER A 206 25.60 -4.73 22.51
CA SER A 206 24.46 -4.84 21.60
C SER A 206 24.50 -6.17 20.88
N ARG A 207 23.40 -6.91 20.94
CA ARG A 207 23.24 -8.14 20.16
C ARG A 207 22.84 -7.80 18.73
N TRP A 208 23.55 -8.30 17.76
CA TRP A 208 23.25 -8.19 16.34
C TRP A 208 23.31 -9.57 15.68
N LEU A 209 22.60 -9.73 14.56
CA LEU A 209 22.58 -10.95 13.78
C LEU A 209 23.27 -10.73 12.44
N SER A 210 24.04 -11.75 12.02
CA SER A 210 24.60 -11.79 10.68
C SER A 210 23.54 -12.20 9.64
N PHE A 211 23.88 -12.05 8.36
CA PHE A 211 23.03 -12.55 7.30
C PHE A 211 22.90 -14.09 7.32
N GLU A 212 23.95 -14.80 7.78
CA GLU A 212 23.89 -16.24 7.95
C GLU A 212 22.93 -16.64 9.09
N ASP A 213 22.89 -15.89 10.18
CA ASP A 213 21.92 -16.10 11.24
C ASP A 213 20.49 -15.87 10.75
N TRP A 214 20.26 -14.82 9.94
CA TRP A 214 18.96 -14.59 9.32
C TRP A 214 18.56 -15.77 8.41
N LYS A 215 19.47 -16.31 7.59
CA LYS A 215 19.18 -17.49 6.75
C LYS A 215 18.80 -18.71 7.57
N ARG A 216 19.39 -18.89 8.74
CA ARG A 216 19.00 -19.98 9.67
C ARG A 216 17.58 -19.81 10.20
N ILE A 217 17.22 -18.58 10.57
CA ILE A 217 15.85 -18.23 10.97
C ILE A 217 14.88 -18.52 9.81
N GLU A 218 15.17 -18.02 8.62
CA GLU A 218 14.34 -18.25 7.43
C GLU A 218 14.15 -19.74 7.12
N ALA A 219 15.22 -20.54 7.17
CA ALA A 219 15.16 -21.98 6.96
C ALA A 219 14.26 -22.68 8.00
N ALA A 220 14.33 -22.26 9.26
CA ALA A 220 13.48 -22.80 10.32
C ALA A 220 12.00 -22.41 10.13
N GLU A 221 11.71 -21.17 9.72
CA GLU A 221 10.36 -20.72 9.38
C GLU A 221 9.76 -21.51 8.20
N VAL A 222 10.57 -21.78 7.16
CA VAL A 222 10.15 -22.58 6.00
C VAL A 222 9.91 -24.03 6.40
N ALA A 223 10.81 -24.62 7.20
CA ALA A 223 10.67 -25.99 7.69
C ALA A 223 9.45 -26.18 8.60
N ALA A 224 9.04 -25.16 9.33
CA ALA A 224 7.86 -25.16 10.18
C ALA A 224 6.54 -24.94 9.43
N ALA A 225 6.57 -24.72 8.12
CA ALA A 225 5.38 -24.49 7.31
C ALA A 225 4.47 -25.72 7.28
N THR A 226 3.16 -25.50 7.35
CA THR A 226 2.12 -26.53 7.28
C THR A 226 1.03 -26.13 6.31
N ASN A 227 0.25 -27.09 5.83
CA ASN A 227 -0.94 -26.85 5.01
C ASN A 227 -0.69 -26.02 3.72
N GLY A 228 0.48 -26.21 3.09
CA GLY A 228 0.82 -25.49 1.85
C GLY A 228 1.22 -24.01 2.05
N ALA A 229 1.34 -23.54 3.28
CA ALA A 229 1.86 -22.21 3.55
C ALA A 229 3.35 -22.11 3.14
N PRO A 230 3.81 -20.98 2.60
CA PRO A 230 5.21 -20.82 2.18
C PRO A 230 6.17 -20.84 3.38
N ARG A 231 5.74 -20.39 4.55
CA ARG A 231 6.49 -20.41 5.82
C ARG A 231 5.58 -20.18 7.03
N ARG A 232 6.04 -20.54 8.20
CA ARG A 232 5.46 -20.15 9.48
C ARG A 232 6.39 -19.16 10.16
N LYS A 233 6.00 -17.89 10.21
CA LYS A 233 6.78 -16.83 10.85
C LYS A 233 6.90 -17.04 12.35
N PHE A 234 8.08 -16.73 12.90
CA PHE A 234 8.24 -16.56 14.35
C PHE A 234 7.65 -15.21 14.77
N PRO A 235 6.70 -15.19 15.70
CA PRO A 235 6.03 -13.94 16.10
C PRO A 235 6.86 -13.09 17.06
N THR A 236 7.90 -13.63 17.70
CA THR A 236 8.70 -12.92 18.68
C THR A 236 10.20 -12.95 18.36
N ILE A 237 10.93 -11.96 18.87
CA ILE A 237 12.39 -11.88 18.75
C ILE A 237 13.05 -13.06 19.49
N GLU A 238 12.53 -13.43 20.66
CA GLU A 238 13.02 -14.52 21.48
C GLU A 238 13.02 -15.86 20.74
N GLU A 239 11.94 -16.15 20.00
CA GLU A 239 11.85 -17.35 19.17
C GLU A 239 12.88 -17.35 18.03
N MET A 240 13.08 -16.19 17.38
CA MET A 240 14.10 -16.04 16.33
C MET A 240 15.51 -16.24 16.89
N LEU A 241 15.81 -15.63 18.04
CA LEU A 241 17.11 -15.77 18.69
C LEU A 241 17.39 -17.18 19.17
N ALA A 242 16.35 -17.90 19.66
CA ALA A 242 16.50 -19.29 20.09
C ALA A 242 16.91 -20.24 18.94
N VAL A 243 16.59 -19.93 17.69
CA VAL A 243 17.06 -20.69 16.52
C VAL A 243 18.57 -20.50 16.32
N VAL A 244 19.02 -19.24 16.43
CA VAL A 244 20.44 -18.91 16.25
C VAL A 244 21.30 -19.49 17.38
N ASP A 245 20.83 -19.42 18.63
CA ASP A 245 21.54 -19.92 19.80
C ASP A 245 21.74 -21.43 19.74
N ARG A 246 20.72 -22.17 19.34
CA ARG A 246 20.80 -23.64 19.15
C ARG A 246 21.80 -24.06 18.07
N ALA A 247 21.99 -23.26 17.05
CA ALA A 247 22.94 -23.57 15.98
C ALA A 247 24.39 -23.26 16.36
N ASN A 248 24.61 -22.46 17.41
CA ASN A 248 25.93 -22.05 17.89
C ASN A 248 26.36 -22.82 19.16
N SER A 249 25.49 -23.70 19.70
CA SER A 249 25.73 -24.63 20.80
C SER A 249 26.19 -25.98 20.28
#